data_26d1f25610eb280042341307f3549546
#
_entry.id   26d1f25610eb280042341307f3549546
#
_cell.length_a   1.000
_cell.length_b   1.000
_cell.length_c   1.000
_cell.angle_alpha   90.00
_cell.angle_beta   90.00
_cell.angle_gamma   90.00
#
_symmetry.space_group_name_H-M   'P 1'
#
loop_
_entity.id
_entity.type
_entity.pdbx_description
1 polymer ?
#
loop_
_entity_poly.entity_id
_entity_poly.type
_entity_poly.pdbx_seq_one_letter_code
_entity_poly.pdbx_strand_id
1 'polypeptide(L)'
;MDAFPYEGLICSGCRDLEPSFERGMSLFRLDQLGEKLIHEIKYQGVKGVLNDMPIWLEFVPEFAEYIEGAVLIPVPLHPRKQRKRNFNQSKWIADSLAKAIGGGTWVEDALVRTRMTKTQTKLDLSERRKNVKNAFALRQGNCLDIERRLILVDDVFTTGATLEACAQALLKGGFPKVEVSTARRK
;
A
#
# COMPACT_ATOMS: atom_id res chain seq x y z
N MET A 1 24.52 -11.51 -10.96
CA MET A 1 23.37 -11.20 -10.08
C MET A 1 23.87 -10.15 -9.11
N ASP A 2 23.78 -8.91 -9.51
CA ASP A 2 24.25 -7.83 -8.64
C ASP A 2 23.16 -7.57 -7.62
N ALA A 3 23.48 -7.86 -6.35
CA ALA A 3 22.63 -7.56 -5.22
C ALA A 3 22.19 -6.10 -5.28
N PHE A 4 20.92 -5.82 -4.95
CA PHE A 4 20.39 -4.47 -4.88
C PHE A 4 21.35 -3.57 -4.11
N PRO A 5 21.88 -2.49 -4.70
CA PRO A 5 22.89 -1.64 -4.06
C PRO A 5 22.31 -0.82 -2.88
N TYR A 6 21.10 -1.13 -2.42
CA TYR A 6 20.35 -0.37 -1.41
C TYR A 6 19.88 -1.20 -0.20
N GLU A 7 20.34 -2.45 -0.07
CA GLU A 7 20.10 -3.21 1.17
C GLU A 7 20.72 -2.47 2.36
N GLY A 8 19.87 -2.10 3.31
CA GLY A 8 20.28 -1.36 4.51
C GLY A 8 20.26 0.17 4.40
N LEU A 9 19.95 0.75 3.23
CA LEU A 9 19.81 2.20 3.12
C LEU A 9 18.42 2.68 3.54
N ILE A 10 18.36 3.33 4.68
CA ILE A 10 17.15 4.02 5.16
C ILE A 10 17.09 5.39 4.50
N CYS A 11 16.07 5.64 3.67
CA CYS A 11 15.84 6.96 3.09
C CYS A 11 15.52 8.00 4.17
N SER A 12 15.80 9.30 3.90
CA SER A 12 15.54 10.38 4.86
C SER A 12 14.10 10.36 5.40
N GLY A 13 13.09 10.16 4.55
CA GLY A 13 11.70 10.06 4.99
C GLY A 13 11.39 8.87 5.90
N CYS A 14 12.05 7.72 5.71
CA CYS A 14 11.90 6.57 6.59
C CYS A 14 12.69 6.75 7.91
N ARG A 15 13.82 7.46 7.88
CA ARG A 15 14.58 7.77 9.10
C ARG A 15 13.74 8.60 10.07
N ASP A 16 13.03 9.60 9.56
CA ASP A 16 12.16 10.44 10.38
C ASP A 16 10.84 9.75 10.77
N LEU A 17 10.43 8.72 10.01
CA LEU A 17 9.21 7.97 10.26
C LEU A 17 9.37 6.95 11.40
N GLU A 18 10.55 6.34 11.53
CA GLU A 18 10.79 5.17 12.39
C GLU A 18 9.68 4.10 12.20
N PRO A 19 9.55 3.54 10.99
CA PRO A 19 8.38 2.75 10.65
C PRO A 19 8.28 1.45 11.42
N SER A 20 7.05 1.06 11.75
CA SER A 20 6.76 -0.26 12.34
C SER A 20 6.73 -1.40 11.30
N PHE A 21 6.70 -1.08 10.01
CA PHE A 21 6.84 -2.07 8.94
C PHE A 21 8.32 -2.33 8.63
N GLU A 22 8.65 -3.58 8.25
CA GLU A 22 10.06 -4.01 8.09
C GLU A 22 10.72 -3.41 6.84
N ARG A 23 10.00 -3.42 5.71
CA ARG A 23 10.51 -2.89 4.44
C ARG A 23 9.38 -2.46 3.52
N GLY A 24 9.72 -1.75 2.46
CA GLY A 24 8.76 -1.32 1.46
C GLY A 24 9.33 -1.21 0.07
N MET A 25 8.51 -1.52 -0.93
CA MET A 25 8.86 -1.39 -2.33
C MET A 25 7.80 -0.64 -3.11
N SER A 26 8.21 0.12 -4.12
CA SER A 26 7.28 0.86 -5.01
C SER A 26 7.50 0.43 -6.45
N LEU A 27 6.41 0.17 -7.17
CA LEU A 27 6.46 -0.27 -8.56
C LEU A 27 7.08 0.81 -9.46
N PHE A 28 6.69 2.08 -9.25
CA PHE A 28 7.22 3.21 -10.01
C PHE A 28 7.93 4.21 -9.09
N ARG A 29 8.99 4.82 -9.61
CA ARG A 29 9.59 6.03 -9.03
C ARG A 29 8.73 7.26 -9.37
N LEU A 30 9.08 8.38 -8.74
CA LEU A 30 8.45 9.66 -9.01
C LEU A 30 8.83 10.15 -10.40
N ASP A 31 7.95 9.93 -11.38
CA ASP A 31 7.98 10.58 -12.67
C ASP A 31 6.60 11.17 -13.02
N GLN A 32 6.54 11.98 -14.05
CA GLN A 32 5.31 12.63 -14.49
C GLN A 32 4.26 11.60 -14.98
N LEU A 33 4.71 10.49 -15.57
CA LEU A 33 3.83 9.44 -16.07
C LEU A 33 3.16 8.69 -14.94
N GLY A 34 3.92 8.25 -13.93
CA GLY A 34 3.36 7.59 -12.75
C GLY A 34 2.40 8.50 -11.96
N GLU A 35 2.65 9.83 -11.93
CA GLU A 35 1.73 10.78 -11.32
C GLU A 35 0.40 10.86 -12.07
N LYS A 36 0.47 10.98 -13.39
CA LYS A 36 -0.72 11.02 -14.25
C LYS A 36 -1.52 9.73 -14.15
N LEU A 37 -0.84 8.57 -14.17
CA LEU A 37 -1.46 7.27 -14.02
C LEU A 37 -2.27 7.16 -12.72
N ILE A 38 -1.65 7.47 -11.59
CA ILE A 38 -2.31 7.43 -10.29
C ILE A 38 -3.44 8.45 -10.20
N HIS A 39 -3.30 9.61 -10.83
CA HIS A 39 -4.35 10.61 -10.91
C HIS A 39 -5.57 10.09 -11.67
N GLU A 40 -5.37 9.47 -12.84
CA GLU A 40 -6.46 8.87 -13.64
C GLU A 40 -7.19 7.78 -12.87
N ILE A 41 -6.46 6.89 -12.19
CA ILE A 41 -7.06 5.85 -11.33
C ILE A 41 -7.89 6.51 -10.21
N LYS A 42 -7.35 7.53 -9.53
CA LYS A 42 -7.98 8.15 -8.35
C LYS A 42 -9.23 8.95 -8.66
N TYR A 43 -9.19 9.71 -9.73
CA TYR A 43 -10.18 10.77 -9.99
C TYR A 43 -11.09 10.47 -11.18
N GLN A 44 -10.60 9.75 -12.16
CA GLN A 44 -11.37 9.36 -13.35
C GLN A 44 -11.92 7.92 -13.25
N GLY A 45 -11.46 7.14 -12.27
CA GLY A 45 -11.89 5.75 -12.13
C GLY A 45 -11.50 4.85 -13.30
N VAL A 46 -10.40 5.19 -14.00
CA VAL A 46 -9.94 4.46 -15.17
C VAL A 46 -9.25 3.16 -14.73
N LYS A 47 -10.07 2.13 -14.47
CA LYS A 47 -9.58 0.80 -14.08
C LYS A 47 -8.81 0.11 -15.21
N GLY A 48 -9.15 0.41 -16.46
CA GLY A 48 -8.58 -0.26 -17.64
C GLY A 48 -7.06 -0.19 -17.73
N VAL A 49 -6.47 0.89 -17.23
CA VAL A 49 -5.01 1.07 -17.19
C VAL A 49 -4.29 0.00 -16.33
N LEU A 50 -4.97 -0.59 -15.36
CA LEU A 50 -4.42 -1.67 -14.52
C LEU A 50 -4.37 -3.03 -15.25
N ASN A 51 -4.95 -3.15 -16.45
CA ASN A 51 -4.81 -4.34 -17.27
C ASN A 51 -3.37 -4.53 -17.79
N ASP A 52 -2.59 -3.45 -17.84
CA ASP A 52 -1.18 -3.48 -18.24
C ASP A 52 -0.24 -3.91 -17.10
N MET A 53 -0.79 -4.26 -15.92
CA MET A 53 -0.02 -4.70 -14.76
C MET A 53 0.98 -5.83 -15.07
N PRO A 54 0.65 -6.88 -15.85
CA PRO A 54 1.62 -7.91 -16.21
C PRO A 54 2.83 -7.33 -16.95
N ILE A 55 2.59 -6.41 -17.90
CA ILE A 55 3.65 -5.75 -18.67
C ILE A 55 4.55 -4.92 -17.73
N TRP A 56 3.95 -4.17 -16.79
CA TRP A 56 4.74 -3.37 -15.86
C TRP A 56 5.63 -4.23 -14.96
N LEU A 57 5.14 -5.39 -14.55
CA LEU A 57 5.90 -6.33 -13.71
C LEU A 57 7.09 -6.96 -14.46
N GLU A 58 6.99 -7.13 -15.78
CA GLU A 58 8.12 -7.57 -16.62
C GLU A 58 9.29 -6.55 -16.61
N PHE A 59 8.99 -5.25 -16.49
CA PHE A 59 10.00 -4.21 -16.39
C PHE A 59 10.61 -4.05 -14.98
N VAL A 60 9.97 -4.62 -13.95
CA VAL A 60 10.44 -4.55 -12.56
C VAL A 60 10.29 -5.92 -11.91
N PRO A 61 11.07 -6.94 -12.38
CA PRO A 61 10.95 -8.32 -11.91
C PRO A 61 11.16 -8.45 -10.40
N GLU A 62 12.01 -7.62 -9.81
CA GLU A 62 12.27 -7.62 -8.37
C GLU A 62 11.02 -7.22 -7.56
N PHE A 63 10.16 -6.38 -8.12
CA PHE A 63 8.90 -6.04 -7.49
C PHE A 63 7.92 -7.22 -7.55
N ALA A 64 7.94 -7.97 -8.66
CA ALA A 64 7.15 -9.20 -8.80
C ALA A 64 7.58 -10.24 -7.76
N GLU A 65 8.88 -10.53 -7.65
CA GLU A 65 9.46 -11.42 -6.63
C GLU A 65 9.14 -10.95 -5.21
N TYR A 66 9.16 -9.62 -4.99
CA TYR A 66 8.87 -9.04 -3.68
C TYR A 66 7.45 -9.33 -3.21
N ILE A 67 6.46 -9.39 -4.09
CA ILE A 67 5.05 -9.61 -3.71
C ILE A 67 4.57 -11.06 -3.90
N GLU A 68 5.35 -11.91 -4.56
CA GLU A 68 4.98 -13.30 -4.82
C GLU A 68 4.71 -14.08 -3.52
N GLY A 69 3.63 -14.85 -3.50
CA GLY A 69 3.21 -15.69 -2.36
C GLY A 69 2.72 -14.92 -1.13
N ALA A 70 2.66 -13.59 -1.19
CA ALA A 70 2.19 -12.77 -0.08
C ALA A 70 0.68 -12.57 -0.06
N VAL A 71 0.14 -12.21 1.10
CA VAL A 71 -1.21 -11.68 1.25
C VAL A 71 -1.17 -10.17 1.09
N LEU A 72 -1.81 -9.65 0.05
CA LEU A 72 -1.89 -8.23 -0.24
C LEU A 72 -3.07 -7.62 0.50
N ILE A 73 -2.81 -6.67 1.38
CA ILE A 73 -3.82 -6.00 2.20
C ILE A 73 -3.98 -4.56 1.70
N PRO A 74 -5.06 -4.24 0.96
CA PRO A 74 -5.27 -2.89 0.46
C PRO A 74 -5.57 -1.91 1.60
N VAL A 75 -4.92 -0.75 1.59
CA VAL A 75 -5.22 0.34 2.53
C VAL A 75 -6.69 0.78 2.34
N PRO A 76 -7.53 0.73 3.40
CA PRO A 76 -8.93 1.02 3.26
C PRO A 76 -9.22 2.53 3.18
N LEU A 77 -10.18 2.89 2.36
CA LEU A 77 -10.82 4.19 2.39
C LEU A 77 -11.83 4.27 3.54
N HIS A 78 -12.05 5.48 4.05
CA HIS A 78 -13.20 5.70 4.96
C HIS A 78 -14.52 5.48 4.19
N PRO A 79 -15.55 4.85 4.80
CA PRO A 79 -16.82 4.50 4.11
C PRO A 79 -17.48 5.67 3.37
N ARG A 80 -17.43 6.89 3.92
CA ARG A 80 -17.95 8.09 3.22
C ARG A 80 -17.16 8.42 1.95
N LYS A 81 -15.83 8.27 1.97
CA LYS A 81 -14.99 8.49 0.78
C LYS A 81 -15.21 7.39 -0.25
N GLN A 82 -15.34 6.15 0.20
CA GLN A 82 -15.61 5.00 -0.66
C GLN A 82 -16.96 5.13 -1.36
N ARG A 83 -18.01 5.52 -0.62
CA ARG A 83 -19.33 5.80 -1.23
C ARG A 83 -19.29 6.94 -2.25
N LYS A 84 -18.56 8.03 -1.97
CA LYS A 84 -18.41 9.14 -2.92
C LYS A 84 -17.64 8.75 -4.17
N ARG A 85 -16.66 7.87 -4.04
CA ARG A 85 -15.75 7.45 -5.14
C ARG A 85 -16.24 6.17 -5.84
N ASN A 86 -17.08 5.38 -5.20
CA ASN A 86 -17.60 4.05 -5.59
C ASN A 86 -16.52 2.95 -5.68
N PHE A 87 -15.25 3.26 -5.39
CA PHE A 87 -14.16 2.28 -5.41
C PHE A 87 -13.05 2.63 -4.43
N ASN A 88 -12.18 1.65 -4.15
CA ASN A 88 -10.91 1.81 -3.45
C ASN A 88 -9.76 1.53 -4.43
N GLN A 89 -8.97 2.56 -4.75
CA GLN A 89 -7.86 2.45 -5.69
C GLN A 89 -6.78 1.46 -5.21
N SER A 90 -6.48 1.43 -3.91
CA SER A 90 -5.50 0.51 -3.34
C SER A 90 -5.96 -0.95 -3.50
N LYS A 91 -7.28 -1.21 -3.41
CA LYS A 91 -7.84 -2.53 -3.69
C LYS A 91 -7.71 -2.90 -5.17
N TRP A 92 -8.04 -2.00 -6.08
CA TRP A 92 -7.89 -2.27 -7.52
C TRP A 92 -6.43 -2.58 -7.90
N ILE A 93 -5.48 -1.85 -7.31
CA ILE A 93 -4.04 -2.11 -7.50
C ILE A 93 -3.70 -3.50 -6.95
N ALA A 94 -4.09 -3.81 -5.71
CA ALA A 94 -3.82 -5.11 -5.10
C ALA A 94 -4.43 -6.27 -5.90
N ASP A 95 -5.70 -6.16 -6.32
CA ASP A 95 -6.39 -7.17 -7.13
C ASP A 95 -5.65 -7.39 -8.48
N SER A 96 -5.17 -6.32 -9.11
CA SER A 96 -4.44 -6.39 -10.38
C SER A 96 -3.06 -7.02 -10.21
N LEU A 97 -2.34 -6.69 -9.13
CA LEU A 97 -1.07 -7.31 -8.76
C LEU A 97 -1.24 -8.82 -8.51
N ALA A 98 -2.18 -9.20 -7.65
CA ALA A 98 -2.43 -10.60 -7.34
C ALA A 98 -2.81 -11.42 -8.59
N LYS A 99 -3.63 -10.84 -9.47
CA LYS A 99 -4.01 -11.46 -10.74
C LYS A 99 -2.82 -11.63 -11.68
N ALA A 100 -1.92 -10.65 -11.75
CA ALA A 100 -0.77 -10.68 -12.66
C ALA A 100 0.30 -11.66 -12.20
N ILE A 101 0.54 -11.74 -10.88
CA ILE A 101 1.55 -12.62 -10.28
C ILE A 101 1.04 -14.08 -10.19
N GLY A 102 -0.18 -14.30 -9.70
CA GLY A 102 -0.65 -15.65 -9.39
C GLY A 102 0.15 -16.27 -8.22
N GLY A 103 0.59 -17.53 -8.37
CA GLY A 103 1.59 -18.14 -7.48
C GLY A 103 1.26 -18.16 -5.98
N GLY A 104 -0.04 -18.17 -5.59
CA GLY A 104 -0.44 -18.13 -4.17
C GLY A 104 -0.48 -16.73 -3.58
N THR A 105 -0.35 -15.68 -4.40
CA THR A 105 -0.59 -14.29 -4.02
C THR A 105 -2.09 -13.99 -4.08
N TRP A 106 -2.67 -13.46 -3.01
CA TRP A 106 -4.08 -13.09 -3.00
C TRP A 106 -4.33 -11.81 -2.21
N VAL A 107 -5.54 -11.30 -2.30
CA VAL A 107 -5.96 -10.05 -1.64
C VAL A 107 -6.93 -10.34 -0.51
N GLU A 108 -6.65 -9.76 0.67
CA GLU A 108 -7.53 -9.82 1.83
C GLU A 108 -7.90 -8.41 2.32
N ASP A 109 -9.18 -8.13 2.41
CA ASP A 109 -9.71 -6.86 2.95
C ASP A 109 -9.70 -6.88 4.49
N ALA A 110 -8.53 -7.08 5.09
CA ALA A 110 -8.35 -7.31 6.52
C ALA A 110 -8.46 -6.06 7.39
N LEU A 111 -8.40 -4.88 6.82
CA LEU A 111 -8.43 -3.61 7.55
C LEU A 111 -9.71 -2.83 7.28
N VAL A 112 -10.14 -2.08 8.29
CA VAL A 112 -11.19 -1.06 8.18
C VAL A 112 -10.68 0.29 8.65
N ARG A 113 -11.12 1.36 7.99
CA ARG A 113 -10.88 2.72 8.46
C ARG A 113 -12.03 3.18 9.31
N THR A 114 -11.82 3.26 10.61
CA THR A 114 -12.84 3.52 11.63
C THR A 114 -13.16 5.01 11.79
N ARG A 115 -12.21 5.88 11.45
CA ARG A 115 -12.34 7.33 11.64
C ARG A 115 -12.16 8.10 10.33
N MET A 116 -13.04 9.09 10.10
CA MET A 116 -12.86 10.04 9.00
C MET A 116 -11.70 10.98 9.33
N THR A 117 -10.75 11.10 8.40
CA THR A 117 -9.60 11.98 8.53
C THR A 117 -9.63 13.06 7.46
N LYS A 118 -9.03 14.21 7.75
CA LYS A 118 -8.91 15.31 6.78
C LYS A 118 -8.09 14.86 5.56
N THR A 119 -8.30 15.53 4.44
CA THR A 119 -7.49 15.29 3.22
C THR A 119 -6.04 15.68 3.50
N GLN A 120 -5.11 14.76 3.24
CA GLN A 120 -3.70 14.92 3.63
C GLN A 120 -2.89 15.88 2.74
N THR A 121 -3.43 16.27 1.59
CA THR A 121 -2.71 17.12 0.62
C THR A 121 -2.31 18.50 1.15
N LYS A 122 -3.01 19.02 2.16
CA LYS A 122 -2.79 20.33 2.77
C LYS A 122 -2.13 20.27 4.15
N LEU A 123 -1.77 19.05 4.65
CA LEU A 123 -1.22 18.85 5.98
C LEU A 123 0.30 18.71 5.91
N ASP A 124 1.00 19.23 6.93
CA ASP A 124 2.42 18.95 7.14
C ASP A 124 2.69 17.51 7.63
N LEU A 125 3.96 17.13 7.81
CA LEU A 125 4.36 15.78 8.21
C LEU A 125 3.77 15.37 9.57
N SER A 126 3.85 16.25 10.55
CA SER A 126 3.38 15.98 11.92
C SER A 126 1.86 15.88 11.97
N GLU A 127 1.18 16.77 11.27
CA GLU A 127 -0.26 16.77 11.11
C GLU A 127 -0.78 15.52 10.40
N ARG A 128 -0.07 15.03 9.37
CA ARG A 128 -0.43 13.78 8.67
C ARG A 128 -0.38 12.58 9.60
N ARG A 129 0.66 12.48 10.43
CA ARG A 129 0.79 11.42 11.45
C ARG A 129 -0.36 11.47 12.46
N LYS A 130 -0.63 12.64 13.04
CA LYS A 130 -1.72 12.86 14.01
C LYS A 130 -3.09 12.58 13.39
N ASN A 131 -3.28 12.96 12.13
CA ASN A 131 -4.54 12.81 11.40
C ASN A 131 -4.94 11.34 11.21
N VAL A 132 -3.98 10.42 11.02
CA VAL A 132 -4.25 9.00 10.77
C VAL A 132 -4.03 8.10 11.99
N LYS A 133 -3.52 8.64 13.09
CA LYS A 133 -3.29 7.87 14.32
C LYS A 133 -4.58 7.20 14.80
N ASN A 134 -4.54 5.90 15.04
CA ASN A 134 -5.69 5.08 15.46
C ASN A 134 -6.92 5.18 14.52
N ALA A 135 -6.70 5.44 13.23
CA ALA A 135 -7.78 5.53 12.26
C ALA A 135 -8.09 4.18 11.57
N PHE A 136 -7.33 3.14 11.88
CA PHE A 136 -7.46 1.81 11.29
C PHE A 136 -7.60 0.74 12.36
N ALA A 137 -8.31 -0.31 12.04
CA ALA A 137 -8.46 -1.50 12.88
C ALA A 137 -8.59 -2.76 12.01
N LEU A 138 -8.29 -3.92 12.58
CA LEU A 138 -8.60 -5.19 11.94
C LEU A 138 -10.11 -5.33 11.73
N ARG A 139 -10.48 -5.87 10.59
CA ARG A 139 -11.86 -6.28 10.30
C ARG A 139 -12.16 -7.54 11.11
N GLN A 140 -13.31 -7.57 11.76
CA GLN A 140 -13.81 -8.78 12.40
C GLN A 140 -14.08 -9.86 11.35
N GLY A 141 -13.67 -11.10 11.65
CA GLY A 141 -13.84 -12.23 10.73
C GLY A 141 -12.92 -12.19 9.52
N ASN A 142 -11.78 -11.47 9.58
CA ASN A 142 -10.73 -11.64 8.58
C ASN A 142 -10.15 -13.05 8.63
N CYS A 143 -9.66 -13.53 7.49
CA CYS A 143 -9.11 -14.88 7.32
C CYS A 143 -7.57 -14.86 7.23
N LEU A 144 -6.92 -13.89 7.84
CA LEU A 144 -5.47 -13.79 7.84
C LEU A 144 -4.85 -14.90 8.68
N ASP A 145 -3.86 -15.56 8.10
CA ASP A 145 -2.98 -16.50 8.78
C ASP A 145 -1.75 -15.75 9.30
N ILE A 146 -1.41 -15.94 10.57
CA ILE A 146 -0.28 -15.28 11.24
C ILE A 146 1.08 -15.67 10.65
N GLU A 147 1.16 -16.86 10.04
CA GLU A 147 2.39 -17.36 9.41
C GLU A 147 2.61 -16.78 8.00
N ARG A 148 1.62 -16.11 7.46
CA ARG A 148 1.70 -15.56 6.11
C ARG A 148 2.40 -14.22 6.08
N ARG A 149 3.14 -13.99 5.01
CA ARG A 149 3.77 -12.71 4.72
C ARG A 149 2.70 -11.70 4.30
N LEU A 150 2.58 -10.60 5.04
CA LEU A 150 1.58 -9.56 4.83
C LEU A 150 2.21 -8.33 4.19
N ILE A 151 1.66 -7.88 3.08
CA ILE A 151 2.08 -6.67 2.39
C ILE A 151 0.92 -5.69 2.28
N LEU A 152 1.02 -4.55 2.95
CA LEU A 152 0.09 -3.43 2.79
C LEU A 152 0.25 -2.80 1.40
N VAL A 153 -0.84 -2.60 0.68
CA VAL A 153 -0.83 -1.99 -0.66
C VAL A 153 -1.52 -0.63 -0.63
N ASP A 154 -0.82 0.42 -1.04
CA ASP A 154 -1.39 1.76 -1.24
C ASP A 154 -1.00 2.29 -2.62
N ASP A 155 -1.61 3.39 -3.04
CA ASP A 155 -1.34 3.99 -4.36
C ASP A 155 -0.05 4.82 -4.38
N VAL A 156 0.21 5.62 -3.33
CA VAL A 156 1.38 6.52 -3.28
C VAL A 156 2.03 6.52 -1.91
N PHE A 157 3.31 6.26 -1.86
CA PHE A 157 4.13 6.54 -0.69
C PHE A 157 4.53 8.02 -0.68
N THR A 158 4.02 8.78 0.29
CA THR A 158 4.43 10.18 0.49
C THR A 158 5.26 10.31 1.79
N THR A 159 4.59 10.31 2.91
CA THR A 159 5.20 10.38 4.25
C THR A 159 5.18 9.04 4.98
N GLY A 160 4.58 8.01 4.38
CA GLY A 160 4.38 6.71 5.02
C GLY A 160 3.34 6.69 6.15
N ALA A 161 2.82 7.84 6.59
CA ALA A 161 1.95 7.94 7.78
C ALA A 161 0.70 7.02 7.72
N THR A 162 0.10 6.87 6.54
CA THR A 162 -1.06 5.99 6.37
C THR A 162 -0.66 4.52 6.49
N LEU A 163 0.42 4.12 5.80
CA LEU A 163 0.94 2.75 5.85
C LEU A 163 1.39 2.40 7.27
N GLU A 164 2.07 3.32 7.94
CA GLU A 164 2.46 3.18 9.34
C GLU A 164 1.25 2.93 10.26
N ALA A 165 0.19 3.72 10.13
CA ALA A 165 -1.02 3.53 10.94
C ALA A 165 -1.74 2.20 10.64
N CYS A 166 -1.68 1.71 9.39
CA CYS A 166 -2.19 0.40 8.99
C CYS A 166 -1.31 -0.73 9.54
N ALA A 167 0.02 -0.60 9.44
CA ALA A 167 0.97 -1.56 9.99
C ALA A 167 0.79 -1.73 11.50
N GLN A 168 0.68 -0.61 12.24
CA GLN A 168 0.39 -0.64 13.67
C GLN A 168 -0.94 -1.34 14.00
N ALA A 169 -1.96 -1.22 13.16
CA ALA A 169 -3.23 -1.93 13.38
C ALA A 169 -3.08 -3.46 13.20
N LEU A 170 -2.29 -3.91 12.23
CA LEU A 170 -1.98 -5.33 12.03
C LEU A 170 -1.12 -5.88 13.17
N LEU A 171 -0.03 -5.18 13.55
CA LEU A 171 0.84 -5.58 14.65
C LEU A 171 0.07 -5.70 15.98
N LYS A 172 -0.82 -4.75 16.28
CA LYS A 172 -1.73 -4.82 17.45
C LYS A 172 -2.71 -5.98 17.37
N GLY A 173 -3.03 -6.43 16.15
CA GLY A 173 -3.85 -7.62 15.89
C GLY A 173 -3.11 -8.93 16.05
N GLY A 174 -1.81 -8.90 16.41
CA GLY A 174 -0.99 -10.09 16.67
C GLY A 174 -0.13 -10.54 15.49
N PHE A 175 -0.14 -9.85 14.36
CA PHE A 175 0.71 -10.18 13.21
C PHE A 175 2.13 -9.67 13.46
N PRO A 176 3.17 -10.54 13.46
CA PRO A 176 4.50 -10.16 13.94
C PRO A 176 5.25 -9.26 12.97
N LYS A 177 4.94 -9.35 11.68
CA LYS A 177 5.67 -8.70 10.61
C LYS A 177 4.72 -8.15 9.54
N VAL A 178 5.01 -6.94 9.09
CA VAL A 178 4.26 -6.27 8.04
C VAL A 178 5.23 -5.59 7.08
N GLU A 179 5.02 -5.77 5.81
CA GLU A 179 5.74 -5.08 4.74
C GLU A 179 4.79 -4.12 4.01
N VAL A 180 5.31 -3.24 3.18
CA VAL A 180 4.49 -2.27 2.44
C VAL A 180 4.84 -2.24 0.96
N SER A 181 3.84 -2.02 0.14
CA SER A 181 3.98 -1.83 -1.30
C SER A 181 3.15 -0.65 -1.77
N THR A 182 3.66 0.10 -2.73
CA THR A 182 2.92 1.18 -3.37
C THR A 182 3.11 1.17 -4.88
N ALA A 183 2.11 1.66 -5.61
CA ALA A 183 2.29 1.82 -7.04
C ALA A 183 3.35 2.90 -7.33
N ARG A 184 3.45 3.93 -6.49
CA ARG A 184 4.39 5.03 -6.69
C ARG A 184 4.98 5.55 -5.37
N ARG A 185 6.26 5.94 -5.41
CA ARG A 185 6.94 6.68 -4.35
C ARG A 185 7.18 8.14 -4.77
N LYS A 186 6.92 9.08 -3.86
CA LYS A 186 7.25 10.50 -4.01
C LYS A 186 8.67 10.81 -3.53
#